data_82c047b5407b543118b38c5e732e0751
#
_entry.id   82c047b5407b543118b38c5e732e0751
#
_cell.length_a   1.000
_cell.length_b   1.000
_cell.length_c   1.000
_cell.angle_alpha   90.00
_cell.angle_beta   90.00
_cell.angle_gamma   90.00
#
_symmetry.space_group_name_H-M   'P 1'
#
loop_
_entity.id
_entity.type
_entity.pdbx_description
1 polymer ?
#
loop_
_entity_poly.entity_id
_entity_poly.type
_entity_poly.pdbx_seq_one_letter_code
_entity_poly.pdbx_strand_id
1 'polypeptide(L)'
;MKNLPRVTYSNTGEDFSGVHAYLDEIIPEASSRLLGKARPALIGGRDRNEGPGVAATSPIDRDIVLGEFPQADASRVDEAVEAARKAYPHWRDLGWPKRVAILRAGADVLEERKWDISVACLVEVGKSRLEAVGEVEEAIDLIRHYCDEMERSDGFRDDRPGASAVEKCSVVLRPYGVFGVIAPFNFPVALALGMMSAALVAGNTVVFKPSDAAGLTGRLVVEALIAGGLPDGALNLVQGADEAGRALANHPRVDGIAFTGSNAVGMTILRHAASSTAMRPVLAEMGGKNPAFVTASADLAVAVSGVMRSAFGLSGQKCSAASKAYVARDILGPFLEELAAATDKLVVGDPRARDTFMGPVIDAAAVERFKAAAKDAGQAGSIVRGGEQLGGELFDRGTYVAPTIVSGLAADHRLNREEIFLPFVSVQPFDDLDAAIADANCSPFGLTAGIFTQDSEELDRFLNTIEAGVLYANRAAGATTGAWPGFQSFCGWKGSGTTGKGGLGSWYVPQFMREQSRTLIGGA
;
A
#
# COMPACT_ATOMS: atom_id res chain seq x y z
N MET A 1 13.22 18.81 -17.74
CA MET A 1 12.51 17.51 -17.80
C MET A 1 11.51 17.55 -18.94
N LYS A 2 11.38 16.46 -19.74
CA LYS A 2 10.33 16.35 -20.75
C LYS A 2 8.97 16.52 -20.07
N ASN A 3 8.09 17.33 -20.64
CA ASN A 3 6.73 17.54 -20.11
C ASN A 3 5.88 16.30 -20.46
N LEU A 4 6.07 15.20 -19.70
CA LEU A 4 5.37 13.94 -19.88
C LEU A 4 4.06 13.94 -19.07
N PRO A 5 3.00 13.27 -19.56
CA PRO A 5 1.74 13.18 -18.83
C PRO A 5 1.93 12.46 -17.49
N ARG A 6 1.19 12.88 -16.48
CA ARG A 6 1.14 12.19 -15.19
C ARG A 6 0.43 10.85 -15.33
N VAL A 7 0.97 9.85 -14.67
CA VAL A 7 0.36 8.52 -14.60
C VAL A 7 -0.38 8.37 -13.29
N THR A 8 -1.67 8.05 -13.38
CA THR A 8 -2.51 7.72 -12.21
C THR A 8 -3.19 6.37 -12.44
N TYR A 9 -3.72 5.76 -11.39
CA TYR A 9 -4.43 4.47 -11.55
C TYR A 9 -5.72 4.60 -12.37
N SER A 10 -6.22 5.82 -12.56
CA SER A 10 -7.43 6.09 -13.35
C SER A 10 -7.18 6.19 -14.84
N ASN A 11 -5.97 6.57 -15.26
CA ASN A 11 -5.66 6.87 -16.65
C ASN A 11 -4.69 5.89 -17.31
N THR A 12 -4.37 4.75 -16.67
CA THR A 12 -3.46 3.73 -17.22
C THR A 12 -3.91 3.12 -18.56
N GLY A 13 -5.13 3.41 -19.02
CA GLY A 13 -5.64 3.02 -20.34
C GLY A 13 -5.44 4.08 -21.43
N GLU A 14 -4.87 5.25 -21.11
CA GLU A 14 -4.58 6.32 -22.07
C GLU A 14 -3.28 6.06 -22.85
N ASP A 15 -2.97 6.92 -23.83
CA ASP A 15 -1.72 6.83 -24.58
C ASP A 15 -0.53 7.36 -23.76
N PHE A 16 0.31 6.46 -23.31
CA PHE A 16 1.57 6.72 -22.62
C PHE A 16 2.82 6.42 -23.47
N SER A 17 2.70 6.42 -24.80
CA SER A 17 3.81 6.15 -25.72
C SER A 17 5.07 7.00 -25.42
N GLY A 18 4.88 8.29 -25.06
CA GLY A 18 5.96 9.18 -24.66
C GLY A 18 6.63 8.77 -23.34
N VAL A 19 5.86 8.29 -22.36
CA VAL A 19 6.39 7.77 -21.08
C VAL A 19 7.16 6.48 -21.33
N HIS A 20 6.63 5.58 -22.15
CA HIS A 20 7.30 4.32 -22.50
C HIS A 20 8.62 4.57 -23.26
N ALA A 21 8.64 5.54 -24.19
CA ALA A 21 9.86 5.90 -24.90
C ALA A 21 10.93 6.45 -23.97
N TYR A 22 10.54 7.27 -22.98
CA TYR A 22 11.48 7.77 -21.99
C TYR A 22 11.98 6.66 -21.05
N LEU A 23 11.10 5.74 -20.65
CA LEU A 23 11.49 4.59 -19.83
C LEU A 23 12.47 3.65 -20.55
N ASP A 24 12.40 3.51 -21.88
CA ASP A 24 13.39 2.73 -22.63
C ASP A 24 14.81 3.33 -22.52
N GLU A 25 14.89 4.67 -22.45
CA GLU A 25 16.17 5.39 -22.27
C GLU A 25 16.66 5.28 -20.83
N ILE A 26 15.78 5.51 -19.85
CA ILE A 26 16.18 5.67 -18.44
C ILE A 26 16.35 4.35 -17.67
N ILE A 27 15.64 3.28 -18.02
CA ILE A 27 15.72 2.00 -17.29
C ILE A 27 17.16 1.44 -17.25
N PRO A 28 17.90 1.34 -18.39
CA PRO A 28 19.27 0.85 -18.35
C PRO A 28 20.21 1.79 -17.58
N GLU A 29 20.07 3.10 -17.76
CA GLU A 29 20.91 4.11 -17.10
C GLU A 29 20.70 4.10 -15.57
N ALA A 30 19.45 4.21 -15.11
CA ALA A 30 19.12 4.20 -13.70
C ALA A 30 19.48 2.85 -13.05
N SER A 31 19.25 1.72 -13.71
CA SER A 31 19.67 0.41 -13.22
C SER A 31 21.18 0.35 -13.00
N SER A 32 21.99 0.78 -13.96
CA SER A 32 23.45 0.83 -13.82
C SER A 32 23.92 1.71 -12.65
N ARG A 33 23.21 2.82 -12.41
CA ARG A 33 23.54 3.77 -11.33
C ARG A 33 23.07 3.30 -9.96
N LEU A 34 21.93 2.63 -9.86
CA LEU A 34 21.26 2.31 -8.60
C LEU A 34 21.61 0.93 -8.05
N LEU A 35 21.78 -0.08 -8.91
CA LEU A 35 21.87 -1.49 -8.50
C LEU A 35 23.28 -1.90 -8.03
N GLY A 36 23.38 -3.03 -7.33
CA GLY A 36 24.62 -3.64 -6.90
C GLY A 36 25.39 -2.90 -5.80
N LYS A 37 24.79 -1.91 -5.14
CA LYS A 37 25.46 -1.10 -4.11
C LYS A 37 25.02 -1.48 -2.71
N ALA A 38 25.94 -1.33 -1.75
CA ALA A 38 25.59 -1.38 -0.34
C ALA A 38 24.69 -0.17 0.04
N ARG A 39 23.63 -0.45 0.77
CA ARG A 39 22.62 0.55 1.19
C ARG A 39 22.51 0.55 2.72
N PRO A 40 23.34 1.32 3.42
CA PRO A 40 23.37 1.33 4.89
C PRO A 40 22.05 1.79 5.49
N ALA A 41 21.80 1.42 6.73
CA ALA A 41 20.79 2.07 7.56
C ALA A 41 21.16 3.55 7.76
N LEU A 42 20.16 4.39 8.06
CA LEU A 42 20.38 5.82 8.32
C LEU A 42 19.81 6.18 9.67
N ILE A 43 20.68 6.55 10.61
CA ILE A 43 20.30 6.82 12.01
C ILE A 43 20.93 8.13 12.45
N GLY A 44 20.12 9.08 12.94
CA GLY A 44 20.59 10.36 13.41
C GLY A 44 21.32 11.19 12.34
N GLY A 45 20.89 11.09 11.08
CA GLY A 45 21.51 11.75 9.93
C GLY A 45 22.81 11.12 9.44
N ARG A 46 23.17 9.92 9.92
CA ARG A 46 24.43 9.24 9.59
C ARG A 46 24.18 7.83 9.06
N ASP A 47 24.94 7.44 8.06
CA ASP A 47 24.98 6.07 7.58
C ASP A 47 25.56 5.12 8.63
N ARG A 48 24.94 3.95 8.76
CA ARG A 48 25.35 2.86 9.63
C ARG A 48 25.60 1.61 8.79
N ASN A 49 26.88 1.28 8.59
CA ASN A 49 27.35 0.17 7.77
C ASN A 49 27.68 -1.09 8.60
N GLU A 50 27.53 -1.05 9.93
CA GLU A 50 27.92 -2.12 10.82
C GLU A 50 26.88 -3.24 10.84
N GLY A 51 27.33 -4.46 10.76
CA GLY A 51 26.49 -5.66 10.76
C GLY A 51 26.54 -6.41 9.43
N PRO A 52 26.04 -7.66 9.40
CA PRO A 52 25.99 -8.45 8.18
C PRO A 52 25.03 -7.83 7.18
N GLY A 53 25.52 -7.55 5.97
CA GLY A 53 24.68 -7.23 4.81
C GLY A 53 24.14 -8.50 4.18
N VAL A 54 22.90 -8.46 3.73
CA VAL A 54 22.29 -9.52 2.92
C VAL A 54 22.09 -8.98 1.52
N ALA A 55 22.60 -9.72 0.54
CA ALA A 55 22.38 -9.40 -0.87
C ALA A 55 20.93 -9.72 -1.23
N ALA A 56 20.25 -8.77 -1.85
CA ALA A 56 18.93 -8.96 -2.42
C ALA A 56 19.01 -9.02 -3.93
N THR A 57 18.18 -9.85 -4.54
CA THR A 57 18.05 -10.00 -5.99
C THR A 57 16.63 -9.67 -6.45
N SER A 58 16.49 -9.30 -7.71
CA SER A 58 15.20 -8.96 -8.30
C SER A 58 14.33 -10.21 -8.50
N PRO A 59 13.02 -10.14 -8.29
CA PRO A 59 12.08 -11.20 -8.66
C PRO A 59 11.97 -11.40 -10.17
N ILE A 60 12.39 -10.41 -10.97
CA ILE A 60 12.40 -10.49 -12.43
C ILE A 60 13.42 -11.51 -12.93
N ASP A 61 14.62 -11.46 -12.33
CA ASP A 61 15.76 -12.29 -12.70
C ASP A 61 16.74 -12.32 -11.52
N ARG A 62 17.06 -13.49 -11.00
CA ARG A 62 17.96 -13.68 -9.85
C ARG A 62 19.40 -13.20 -10.10
N ASP A 63 19.78 -13.01 -11.36
CA ASP A 63 21.08 -12.45 -11.72
C ASP A 63 21.15 -10.93 -11.54
N ILE A 64 20.01 -10.27 -11.37
CA ILE A 64 19.93 -8.83 -11.10
C ILE A 64 20.11 -8.62 -9.59
N VAL A 65 21.30 -8.23 -9.17
CA VAL A 65 21.60 -7.89 -7.77
C VAL A 65 21.12 -6.46 -7.49
N LEU A 66 20.16 -6.33 -6.61
CA LEU A 66 19.61 -5.02 -6.18
C LEU A 66 20.60 -4.24 -5.32
N GLY A 67 21.26 -4.92 -4.41
CA GLY A 67 22.24 -4.35 -3.49
C GLY A 67 22.45 -5.22 -2.25
N GLU A 68 23.21 -4.68 -1.30
CA GLU A 68 23.39 -5.28 0.02
C GLU A 68 22.73 -4.40 1.10
N PHE A 69 21.95 -5.02 1.96
CA PHE A 69 21.16 -4.36 2.98
C PHE A 69 21.48 -4.91 4.37
N PRO A 70 21.75 -4.04 5.37
CA PRO A 70 22.04 -4.50 6.73
C PRO A 70 20.80 -5.16 7.35
N GLN A 71 21.03 -6.09 8.25
CA GLN A 71 19.98 -6.73 9.05
C GLN A 71 20.03 -6.17 10.48
N ALA A 72 19.12 -5.25 10.79
CA ALA A 72 19.06 -4.62 12.10
C ALA A 72 18.56 -5.61 13.15
N ASP A 73 19.31 -5.72 14.23
CA ASP A 73 18.91 -6.36 15.48
C ASP A 73 18.19 -5.38 16.43
N ALA A 74 17.81 -5.84 17.60
CA ALA A 74 17.15 -5.01 18.60
C ALA A 74 18.02 -3.82 19.06
N SER A 75 19.35 -3.96 19.11
CA SER A 75 20.28 -2.88 19.51
C SER A 75 20.29 -1.76 18.48
N ARG A 76 20.28 -2.10 17.19
CA ARG A 76 20.22 -1.12 16.11
C ARG A 76 18.88 -0.38 16.07
N VAL A 77 17.79 -1.07 16.36
CA VAL A 77 16.46 -0.45 16.50
C VAL A 77 16.43 0.50 17.71
N ASP A 78 17.01 0.12 18.84
CA ASP A 78 17.13 0.97 20.03
C ASP A 78 17.92 2.27 19.73
N GLU A 79 19.05 2.17 19.00
CA GLU A 79 19.83 3.35 18.55
C GLU A 79 18.96 4.31 17.69
N ALA A 80 18.15 3.76 16.77
CA ALA A 80 17.29 4.55 15.91
C ALA A 80 16.17 5.24 16.71
N VAL A 81 15.58 4.55 17.67
CA VAL A 81 14.56 5.13 18.56
C VAL A 81 15.15 6.22 19.45
N GLU A 82 16.38 6.04 19.96
CA GLU A 82 17.08 7.07 20.72
C GLU A 82 17.34 8.32 19.88
N ALA A 83 17.82 8.16 18.65
CA ALA A 83 18.03 9.27 17.74
C ALA A 83 16.72 10.04 17.47
N ALA A 84 15.63 9.30 17.22
CA ALA A 84 14.30 9.88 17.01
C ALA A 84 13.82 10.65 18.25
N ARG A 85 13.97 10.07 19.44
CA ARG A 85 13.62 10.72 20.72
C ARG A 85 14.39 12.00 20.97
N LYS A 86 15.67 12.00 20.68
CA LYS A 86 16.53 13.18 20.81
C LYS A 86 16.12 14.32 19.86
N ALA A 87 15.71 13.97 18.63
CA ALA A 87 15.27 14.95 17.63
C ALA A 87 13.85 15.47 17.86
N TYR A 88 12.99 14.71 18.55
CA TYR A 88 11.57 14.99 18.70
C TYR A 88 11.25 16.40 19.26
N PRO A 89 11.85 16.89 20.35
CA PRO A 89 11.53 18.23 20.87
C PRO A 89 11.77 19.33 19.84
N HIS A 90 12.90 19.28 19.16
CA HIS A 90 13.24 20.25 18.11
C HIS A 90 12.24 20.19 16.94
N TRP A 91 11.95 19.00 16.42
CA TRP A 91 11.01 18.82 15.31
C TRP A 91 9.58 19.29 15.65
N ARG A 92 9.09 18.90 16.84
CA ARG A 92 7.79 19.36 17.35
C ARG A 92 7.71 20.89 17.43
N ASP A 93 8.74 21.53 17.99
CA ASP A 93 8.74 22.95 18.34
C ASP A 93 9.01 23.88 17.14
N LEU A 94 9.40 23.34 15.96
CA LEU A 94 9.45 24.09 14.70
C LEU A 94 8.08 24.70 14.32
N GLY A 95 6.98 24.11 14.80
CA GLY A 95 5.63 24.47 14.39
C GLY A 95 5.22 23.87 13.05
N TRP A 96 3.92 23.71 12.86
CA TRP A 96 3.40 23.04 11.66
C TRP A 96 3.73 23.77 10.33
N PRO A 97 3.77 25.12 10.24
CA PRO A 97 4.07 25.77 8.96
C PRO A 97 5.48 25.43 8.43
N LYS A 98 6.47 25.36 9.33
CA LYS A 98 7.84 24.98 8.93
C LYS A 98 7.93 23.52 8.54
N ARG A 99 7.23 22.62 9.27
CA ARG A 99 7.19 21.20 8.93
C ARG A 99 6.56 20.97 7.54
N VAL A 100 5.46 21.67 7.26
CA VAL A 100 4.82 21.66 5.93
C VAL A 100 5.79 22.11 4.84
N ALA A 101 6.50 23.22 5.04
CA ALA A 101 7.46 23.72 4.06
C ALA A 101 8.58 22.70 3.77
N ILE A 102 9.12 22.04 4.80
CA ILE A 102 10.15 21.00 4.67
C ILE A 102 9.61 19.77 3.92
N LEU A 103 8.39 19.32 4.23
CA LEU A 103 7.81 18.15 3.57
C LEU A 103 7.44 18.44 2.11
N ARG A 104 6.97 19.65 1.78
CA ARG A 104 6.76 20.06 0.38
C ARG A 104 8.08 20.07 -0.39
N ALA A 105 9.16 20.59 0.20
CA ALA A 105 10.49 20.50 -0.42
C ALA A 105 10.93 19.04 -0.61
N GLY A 106 10.63 18.14 0.32
CA GLY A 106 10.84 16.70 0.16
C GLY A 106 10.03 16.11 -1.01
N ALA A 107 8.78 16.53 -1.18
CA ALA A 107 7.95 16.13 -2.31
C ALA A 107 8.51 16.64 -3.66
N ASP A 108 9.09 17.84 -3.68
CA ASP A 108 9.73 18.40 -4.88
C ASP A 108 11.00 17.62 -5.25
N VAL A 109 11.81 17.19 -4.27
CA VAL A 109 12.95 16.28 -4.51
C VAL A 109 12.50 14.92 -5.03
N LEU A 110 11.39 14.38 -4.52
CA LEU A 110 10.80 13.14 -5.05
C LEU A 110 10.35 13.31 -6.51
N GLU A 111 9.75 14.45 -6.87
CA GLU A 111 9.38 14.79 -8.25
C GLU A 111 10.61 14.84 -9.17
N GLU A 112 11.71 15.41 -8.70
CA GLU A 112 12.99 15.44 -9.46
C GLU A 112 13.57 14.04 -9.66
N ARG A 113 13.43 13.15 -8.66
CA ARG A 113 13.99 11.80 -8.66
C ARG A 113 12.97 10.71 -9.06
N LYS A 114 11.77 11.10 -9.49
CA LYS A 114 10.67 10.13 -9.67
C LYS A 114 11.02 8.99 -10.62
N TRP A 115 11.75 9.26 -11.68
CA TRP A 115 12.11 8.24 -12.66
C TRP A 115 13.07 7.20 -12.10
N ASP A 116 14.04 7.64 -11.30
CA ASP A 116 14.97 6.74 -10.61
C ASP A 116 14.24 5.85 -9.62
N ILE A 117 13.36 6.44 -8.83
CA ILE A 117 12.57 5.72 -7.83
C ILE A 117 11.58 4.78 -8.52
N SER A 118 10.99 5.18 -9.65
CA SER A 118 10.12 4.31 -10.45
C SER A 118 10.88 3.11 -11.01
N VAL A 119 12.10 3.31 -11.54
CA VAL A 119 12.94 2.21 -12.02
C VAL A 119 13.35 1.29 -10.87
N ALA A 120 13.72 1.84 -9.70
CA ALA A 120 14.02 1.04 -8.52
C ALA A 120 12.81 0.18 -8.13
N CYS A 121 11.62 0.78 -8.03
CA CYS A 121 10.36 0.09 -7.69
C CYS A 121 10.03 -1.02 -8.72
N LEU A 122 10.15 -0.70 -10.02
CA LEU A 122 9.94 -1.68 -11.10
C LEU A 122 10.86 -2.90 -10.94
N VAL A 123 12.17 -2.67 -10.75
CA VAL A 123 13.17 -3.74 -10.71
C VAL A 123 13.13 -4.49 -9.38
N GLU A 124 12.90 -3.81 -8.26
CA GLU A 124 12.92 -4.40 -6.92
C GLU A 124 11.69 -5.26 -6.62
N VAL A 125 10.49 -4.82 -7.04
CA VAL A 125 9.24 -5.52 -6.70
C VAL A 125 8.46 -6.05 -7.91
N GLY A 126 9.00 -5.92 -9.11
CA GLY A 126 8.41 -6.50 -10.31
C GLY A 126 7.16 -5.77 -10.83
N LYS A 127 6.98 -4.48 -10.54
CA LYS A 127 5.87 -3.67 -11.05
C LYS A 127 6.00 -3.40 -12.54
N SER A 128 4.87 -3.39 -13.26
CA SER A 128 4.84 -2.88 -14.63
C SER A 128 5.23 -1.39 -14.67
N ARG A 129 5.63 -0.90 -15.84
CA ARG A 129 6.12 0.47 -16.03
C ARG A 129 5.18 1.53 -15.48
N LEU A 130 3.92 1.47 -15.88
CA LEU A 130 2.94 2.48 -15.47
C LEU A 130 2.53 2.35 -14.01
N GLU A 131 2.49 1.13 -13.45
CA GLU A 131 2.26 0.94 -12.02
C GLU A 131 3.40 1.51 -11.17
N ALA A 132 4.65 1.35 -11.59
CA ALA A 132 5.80 1.90 -10.88
C ALA A 132 5.83 3.44 -10.92
N VAL A 133 5.55 4.05 -12.08
CA VAL A 133 5.47 5.53 -12.20
C VAL A 133 4.27 6.06 -11.42
N GLY A 134 3.10 5.43 -11.56
CA GLY A 134 1.89 5.86 -10.87
C GLY A 134 2.02 5.82 -9.35
N GLU A 135 2.74 4.85 -8.80
CA GLU A 135 2.99 4.78 -7.36
C GLU A 135 3.84 5.95 -6.85
N VAL A 136 4.86 6.36 -7.59
CA VAL A 136 5.69 7.51 -7.20
C VAL A 136 4.90 8.82 -7.29
N GLU A 137 4.07 8.97 -8.33
CA GLU A 137 3.14 10.11 -8.46
C GLU A 137 2.15 10.16 -7.28
N GLU A 138 1.57 9.02 -6.90
CA GLU A 138 0.69 8.91 -5.73
C GLU A 138 1.41 9.34 -4.44
N ALA A 139 2.63 8.87 -4.25
CA ALA A 139 3.41 9.19 -3.06
C ALA A 139 3.73 10.69 -2.92
N ILE A 140 4.03 11.35 -4.03
CA ILE A 140 4.24 12.81 -4.07
C ILE A 140 2.95 13.54 -3.69
N ASP A 141 1.83 13.11 -4.27
CA ASP A 141 0.51 13.70 -3.96
C ASP A 141 0.07 13.43 -2.53
N LEU A 142 0.41 12.27 -1.94
CA LEU A 142 0.17 11.98 -0.52
C LEU A 142 0.84 13.00 0.40
N ILE A 143 2.11 13.29 0.18
CA ILE A 143 2.83 14.28 0.98
C ILE A 143 2.18 15.66 0.85
N ARG A 144 1.90 16.08 -0.39
CA ARG A 144 1.27 17.38 -0.67
C ARG A 144 -0.12 17.47 -0.04
N HIS A 145 -0.93 16.43 -0.18
CA HIS A 145 -2.27 16.35 0.40
C HIS A 145 -2.25 16.47 1.94
N TYR A 146 -1.37 15.75 2.63
CA TYR A 146 -1.29 15.85 4.09
C TYR A 146 -0.75 17.19 4.58
N CYS A 147 0.07 17.86 3.78
CA CYS A 147 0.44 19.26 4.00
C CYS A 147 -0.77 20.19 3.87
N ASP A 148 -1.59 20.00 2.82
CA ASP A 148 -2.82 20.77 2.60
C ASP A 148 -3.84 20.55 3.74
N GLU A 149 -3.98 19.31 4.24
CA GLU A 149 -4.83 19.00 5.38
C GLU A 149 -4.39 19.72 6.66
N MET A 150 -3.08 19.78 6.90
CA MET A 150 -2.52 20.49 8.05
C MET A 150 -2.78 22.00 7.94
N GLU A 151 -2.59 22.60 6.76
CA GLU A 151 -2.85 24.02 6.48
C GLU A 151 -4.33 24.35 6.60
N ARG A 152 -5.20 23.56 5.96
CA ARG A 152 -6.66 23.76 5.96
C ARG A 152 -7.24 23.71 7.38
N SER A 153 -6.65 22.91 8.25
CA SER A 153 -7.08 22.73 9.64
C SER A 153 -6.36 23.65 10.63
N ASP A 154 -5.59 24.64 10.17
CA ASP A 154 -4.76 25.51 11.01
C ASP A 154 -3.96 24.75 12.08
N GLY A 155 -3.30 23.68 11.67
CA GLY A 155 -2.55 22.81 12.58
C GLY A 155 -3.42 22.03 13.58
N PHE A 156 -4.71 21.87 13.28
CA PHE A 156 -5.72 21.23 14.14
C PHE A 156 -5.87 21.93 15.50
N ARG A 157 -6.00 23.24 15.46
CA ARG A 157 -6.35 24.10 16.59
C ARG A 157 -7.79 24.60 16.42
N ASP A 158 -8.57 24.47 17.48
CA ASP A 158 -9.95 24.96 17.57
C ASP A 158 -10.08 25.84 18.82
N ASP A 159 -10.21 27.16 18.61
CA ASP A 159 -10.44 28.13 19.68
C ASP A 159 -11.94 28.28 19.92
N ARG A 160 -12.37 28.11 21.18
CA ARG A 160 -13.77 28.08 21.60
C ARG A 160 -14.06 29.13 22.65
N PRO A 161 -15.30 29.64 22.73
CA PRO A 161 -15.72 30.49 23.83
C PRO A 161 -15.63 29.73 25.16
N GLY A 162 -15.23 30.43 26.22
CA GLY A 162 -15.32 29.91 27.58
C GLY A 162 -16.72 30.01 28.16
N ALA A 163 -16.92 29.47 29.37
CA ALA A 163 -18.17 29.57 30.10
C ALA A 163 -18.45 31.02 30.59
N SER A 164 -17.44 31.88 30.63
CA SER A 164 -17.53 33.30 30.97
C SER A 164 -16.65 34.15 30.06
N ALA A 165 -16.87 35.46 30.05
CA ALA A 165 -16.10 36.42 29.24
C ALA A 165 -14.60 36.47 29.58
N VAL A 166 -14.18 35.99 30.74
CA VAL A 166 -12.77 35.97 31.17
C VAL A 166 -12.10 34.62 30.85
N GLU A 167 -12.84 33.66 30.34
CA GLU A 167 -12.32 32.35 29.98
C GLU A 167 -12.08 32.26 28.47
N LYS A 168 -10.91 31.74 28.13
CA LYS A 168 -10.58 31.33 26.74
C LYS A 168 -10.31 29.85 26.73
N CYS A 169 -11.06 29.14 25.91
CA CYS A 169 -10.88 27.70 25.72
C CYS A 169 -10.29 27.40 24.36
N SER A 170 -9.48 26.37 24.28
CA SER A 170 -9.00 25.85 23.01
C SER A 170 -8.79 24.33 23.08
N VAL A 171 -9.01 23.70 21.96
CA VAL A 171 -8.65 22.29 21.74
C VAL A 171 -7.55 22.25 20.71
N VAL A 172 -6.45 21.57 21.01
CA VAL A 172 -5.31 21.44 20.09
C VAL A 172 -4.92 19.97 19.96
N LEU A 173 -4.63 19.53 18.73
CA LEU A 173 -4.03 18.23 18.52
C LEU A 173 -2.51 18.33 18.67
N ARG A 174 -1.92 17.40 19.41
CA ARG A 174 -0.49 17.35 19.74
C ARG A 174 0.11 16.02 19.27
N PRO A 175 1.32 16.03 18.69
CA PRO A 175 2.00 14.78 18.31
C PRO A 175 2.21 13.88 19.54
N TYR A 176 2.22 12.56 19.28
CA TYR A 176 2.50 11.58 20.33
C TYR A 176 3.98 11.54 20.74
N GLY A 177 4.91 11.55 19.77
CA GLY A 177 6.34 11.41 20.01
C GLY A 177 7.07 10.70 18.88
N VAL A 178 7.54 9.47 19.11
CA VAL A 178 8.21 8.63 18.12
C VAL A 178 7.21 7.64 17.52
N PHE A 179 7.06 7.65 16.21
CA PHE A 179 6.30 6.64 15.48
C PHE A 179 7.22 5.61 14.83
N GLY A 180 6.92 4.33 15.06
CA GLY A 180 7.43 3.23 14.27
C GLY A 180 6.58 3.10 13.00
N VAL A 181 7.21 3.17 11.83
CA VAL A 181 6.55 2.98 10.53
C VAL A 181 7.07 1.69 9.90
N ILE A 182 6.18 0.73 9.63
CA ILE A 182 6.51 -0.56 9.05
C ILE A 182 5.71 -0.71 7.76
N ALA A 183 6.40 -0.71 6.61
CA ALA A 183 5.77 -0.72 5.29
C ALA A 183 5.96 -2.08 4.57
N PRO A 184 5.01 -2.44 3.68
CA PRO A 184 5.06 -3.66 2.90
C PRO A 184 5.92 -3.49 1.63
N PHE A 185 6.08 -4.58 0.86
CA PHE A 185 6.83 -4.56 -0.40
C PHE A 185 6.01 -4.10 -1.60
N ASN A 186 4.71 -4.33 -1.61
CA ASN A 186 3.88 -4.19 -2.82
C ASN A 186 3.61 -2.73 -3.25
N PHE A 187 3.63 -1.80 -2.31
CA PHE A 187 3.63 -0.35 -2.55
C PHE A 187 4.71 0.30 -1.67
N PRO A 188 6.00 0.05 -1.99
CA PRO A 188 7.11 0.43 -1.11
C PRO A 188 7.37 1.93 -1.07
N VAL A 189 6.84 2.69 -2.03
CA VAL A 189 6.94 4.15 -2.10
C VAL A 189 5.71 4.80 -1.47
N ALA A 190 4.52 4.53 -2.00
CA ALA A 190 3.31 5.25 -1.62
C ALA A 190 2.88 4.94 -0.18
N LEU A 191 2.83 3.66 0.23
CA LEU A 191 2.44 3.30 1.59
C LEU A 191 3.48 3.73 2.63
N ALA A 192 4.77 3.63 2.29
CA ALA A 192 5.84 4.12 3.16
C ALA A 192 5.74 5.63 3.38
N LEU A 193 5.69 6.40 2.28
CA LEU A 193 5.64 7.86 2.32
C LEU A 193 4.32 8.38 2.91
N GLY A 194 3.20 7.71 2.64
CA GLY A 194 1.92 8.05 3.25
C GLY A 194 1.96 7.99 4.77
N MET A 195 2.46 6.89 5.35
CA MET A 195 2.60 6.75 6.79
C MET A 195 3.65 7.71 7.38
N MET A 196 4.83 7.80 6.74
CA MET A 196 5.91 8.67 7.23
C MET A 196 5.53 10.14 7.18
N SER A 197 4.97 10.63 6.07
CA SER A 197 4.64 12.06 5.91
C SER A 197 3.49 12.50 6.83
N ALA A 198 2.49 11.64 7.05
CA ALA A 198 1.43 11.92 8.01
C ALA A 198 1.97 12.02 9.45
N ALA A 199 2.86 11.11 9.86
CA ALA A 199 3.50 11.16 11.16
C ALA A 199 4.39 12.42 11.32
N LEU A 200 5.20 12.74 10.30
CA LEU A 200 6.12 13.87 10.31
C LEU A 200 5.39 15.22 10.30
N VAL A 201 4.37 15.41 9.44
CA VAL A 201 3.63 16.68 9.38
C VAL A 201 2.89 16.94 10.69
N ALA A 202 2.35 15.89 11.32
CA ALA A 202 1.75 15.96 12.65
C ALA A 202 2.74 16.41 13.75
N GLY A 203 4.06 16.26 13.51
CA GLY A 203 5.12 16.67 14.42
C GLY A 203 5.77 15.53 15.20
N ASN A 204 5.49 14.27 14.83
CA ASN A 204 6.21 13.11 15.35
C ASN A 204 7.55 12.95 14.62
N THR A 205 8.50 12.30 15.27
CA THR A 205 9.68 11.73 14.61
C THR A 205 9.42 10.28 14.24
N VAL A 206 10.17 9.75 13.27
CA VAL A 206 9.89 8.45 12.65
C VAL A 206 11.12 7.54 12.71
N VAL A 207 10.88 6.29 13.06
CA VAL A 207 11.77 5.16 12.75
C VAL A 207 11.07 4.30 11.70
N PHE A 208 11.62 4.28 10.50
CA PHE A 208 11.07 3.58 9.36
C PHE A 208 11.76 2.24 9.13
N LYS A 209 10.95 1.19 8.97
CA LYS A 209 11.39 -0.14 8.53
C LYS A 209 10.64 -0.52 7.25
N PRO A 210 11.28 -0.46 6.07
CA PRO A 210 10.70 -1.02 4.85
C PRO A 210 10.59 -2.55 4.94
N SER A 211 9.84 -3.18 4.04
CA SER A 211 9.99 -4.62 3.81
C SER A 211 11.45 -4.96 3.44
N ASP A 212 11.92 -6.12 3.84
CA ASP A 212 13.22 -6.66 3.43
C ASP A 212 13.30 -6.87 1.90
N ALA A 213 12.15 -7.09 1.23
CA ALA A 213 12.04 -7.15 -0.22
C ALA A 213 11.97 -5.77 -0.91
N ALA A 214 12.10 -4.66 -0.16
CA ALA A 214 11.99 -3.30 -0.67
C ALA A 214 13.00 -2.33 -0.04
N GLY A 215 14.21 -2.83 0.21
CA GLY A 215 15.27 -2.09 0.89
C GLY A 215 15.85 -0.95 0.05
N LEU A 216 16.00 -1.15 -1.27
CA LEU A 216 16.49 -0.13 -2.20
C LEU A 216 15.51 1.06 -2.29
N THR A 217 14.26 0.76 -2.60
CA THR A 217 13.22 1.79 -2.69
C THR A 217 13.04 2.52 -1.37
N GLY A 218 13.02 1.77 -0.24
CA GLY A 218 12.94 2.34 1.10
C GLY A 218 14.08 3.31 1.41
N ARG A 219 15.31 3.00 0.99
CA ARG A 219 16.45 3.91 1.15
C ARG A 219 16.31 5.16 0.29
N LEU A 220 15.92 5.04 -0.97
CA LEU A 220 15.80 6.16 -1.90
C LEU A 220 14.75 7.19 -1.46
N VAL A 221 13.61 6.74 -0.93
CA VAL A 221 12.55 7.65 -0.44
C VAL A 221 12.98 8.41 0.81
N VAL A 222 13.74 7.76 1.71
CA VAL A 222 14.31 8.42 2.89
C VAL A 222 15.33 9.48 2.48
N GLU A 223 16.24 9.16 1.55
CA GLU A 223 17.22 10.11 1.01
C GLU A 223 16.55 11.34 0.37
N ALA A 224 15.42 11.16 -0.32
CA ALA A 224 14.69 12.26 -0.92
C ALA A 224 14.07 13.20 0.14
N LEU A 225 13.44 12.64 1.18
CA LEU A 225 12.90 13.46 2.26
C LEU A 225 13.98 14.23 3.03
N ILE A 226 15.13 13.60 3.29
CA ILE A 226 16.26 14.27 3.95
C ILE A 226 16.82 15.39 3.09
N ALA A 227 16.96 15.17 1.77
CA ALA A 227 17.39 16.21 0.84
C ALA A 227 16.40 17.40 0.80
N GLY A 228 15.12 17.19 1.14
CA GLY A 228 14.13 18.24 1.35
C GLY A 228 14.31 19.06 2.63
N GLY A 229 15.31 18.74 3.48
CA GLY A 229 15.66 19.51 4.66
C GLY A 229 15.14 18.97 5.99
N LEU A 230 14.77 17.69 6.06
CA LEU A 230 14.45 17.06 7.34
C LEU A 230 15.66 17.11 8.29
N PRO A 231 15.49 17.56 9.55
CA PRO A 231 16.58 17.57 10.53
C PRO A 231 17.07 16.15 10.86
N ASP A 232 18.36 16.06 11.23
CA ASP A 232 18.98 14.81 11.67
C ASP A 232 18.16 14.15 12.80
N GLY A 233 17.82 12.88 12.61
CA GLY A 233 17.05 12.09 13.57
C GLY A 233 15.53 12.28 13.51
N ALA A 234 14.98 13.26 12.78
CA ALA A 234 13.54 13.37 12.57
C ALA A 234 12.99 12.14 11.80
N LEU A 235 13.78 11.61 10.88
CA LEU A 235 13.53 10.37 10.17
C LEU A 235 14.76 9.46 10.25
N ASN A 236 14.56 8.22 10.68
CA ASN A 236 15.60 7.20 10.78
C ASN A 236 15.17 5.96 9.99
N LEU A 237 16.12 5.31 9.32
CA LEU A 237 15.88 4.08 8.55
C LEU A 237 16.62 2.91 9.21
N VAL A 238 15.88 1.87 9.54
CA VAL A 238 16.40 0.55 9.88
C VAL A 238 15.92 -0.48 8.86
N GLN A 239 16.81 -1.36 8.44
CA GLN A 239 16.49 -2.41 7.47
C GLN A 239 16.61 -3.77 8.13
N GLY A 240 15.90 -4.75 7.63
CA GLY A 240 15.91 -6.11 8.17
C GLY A 240 14.55 -6.77 8.06
N ALA A 241 14.57 -8.09 8.31
CA ALA A 241 13.40 -8.94 8.27
C ALA A 241 12.55 -8.83 9.57
N ASP A 242 11.95 -9.92 9.98
CA ASP A 242 11.00 -10.00 11.11
C ASP A 242 11.56 -9.53 12.45
N GLU A 243 12.86 -9.74 12.72
CA GLU A 243 13.48 -9.36 13.98
C GLU A 243 13.43 -7.83 14.17
N ALA A 244 13.87 -7.09 13.17
CA ALA A 244 13.83 -5.62 13.20
C ALA A 244 12.38 -5.10 13.33
N GLY A 245 11.43 -5.72 12.61
CA GLY A 245 10.00 -5.38 12.70
C GLY A 245 9.43 -5.61 14.10
N ARG A 246 9.72 -6.76 14.70
CA ARG A 246 9.29 -7.08 16.08
C ARG A 246 9.95 -6.18 17.11
N ALA A 247 11.25 -5.91 16.96
CA ALA A 247 11.98 -5.03 17.86
C ALA A 247 11.37 -3.62 17.84
N LEU A 248 11.07 -3.07 16.66
CA LEU A 248 10.45 -1.75 16.51
C LEU A 248 9.01 -1.71 17.05
N ALA A 249 8.18 -2.69 16.65
CA ALA A 249 6.77 -2.76 17.06
C ALA A 249 6.60 -2.93 18.58
N ASN A 250 7.54 -3.62 19.24
CA ASN A 250 7.48 -3.91 20.66
C ASN A 250 8.30 -2.94 21.52
N HIS A 251 8.97 -1.96 20.89
CA HIS A 251 9.90 -1.08 21.60
C HIS A 251 9.16 -0.20 22.63
N PRO A 252 9.58 -0.17 23.91
CA PRO A 252 8.84 0.51 24.98
C PRO A 252 8.81 2.05 24.84
N ARG A 253 9.74 2.62 24.07
CA ARG A 253 9.85 4.06 23.85
C ARG A 253 9.36 4.52 22.47
N VAL A 254 8.62 3.68 21.76
CA VAL A 254 7.85 4.05 20.56
C VAL A 254 6.44 4.43 21.00
N ASP A 255 5.98 5.61 20.65
CA ASP A 255 4.73 6.22 21.12
C ASP A 255 3.53 5.90 20.23
N GLY A 256 3.76 5.40 19.03
CA GLY A 256 2.72 4.95 18.09
C GLY A 256 3.31 4.09 16.98
N ILE A 257 2.47 3.26 16.37
CA ILE A 257 2.83 2.40 15.24
C ILE A 257 1.92 2.72 14.06
N ALA A 258 2.49 2.93 12.89
CA ALA A 258 1.81 2.88 11.60
C ALA A 258 2.33 1.66 10.83
N PHE A 259 1.42 0.79 10.44
CA PHE A 259 1.71 -0.50 9.85
C PHE A 259 0.83 -0.76 8.63
N THR A 260 1.43 -1.23 7.56
CA THR A 260 0.68 -1.86 6.46
C THR A 260 1.29 -3.22 6.18
N GLY A 261 0.44 -4.25 6.13
CA GLY A 261 0.86 -5.63 5.90
C GLY A 261 -0.24 -6.66 6.16
N SER A 262 0.16 -7.91 6.48
CA SER A 262 -0.82 -8.97 6.71
C SER A 262 -1.64 -8.76 8.00
N ASN A 263 -2.90 -9.22 7.99
CA ASN A 263 -3.77 -9.20 9.17
C ASN A 263 -3.12 -9.91 10.37
N ALA A 264 -2.47 -11.06 10.16
CA ALA A 264 -1.85 -11.82 11.23
C ALA A 264 -0.77 -11.00 11.98
N VAL A 265 0.07 -10.26 11.25
CA VAL A 265 1.11 -9.40 11.83
C VAL A 265 0.47 -8.18 12.50
N GLY A 266 -0.47 -7.50 11.83
CA GLY A 266 -1.16 -6.34 12.40
C GLY A 266 -1.88 -6.66 13.70
N MET A 267 -2.58 -7.78 13.75
CA MET A 267 -3.24 -8.27 14.99
C MET A 267 -2.24 -8.62 16.09
N THR A 268 -1.05 -9.09 15.74
CA THR A 268 0.02 -9.35 16.73
C THR A 268 0.54 -8.04 17.32
N ILE A 269 0.78 -7.03 16.49
CA ILE A 269 1.19 -5.69 16.94
C ILE A 269 0.12 -5.08 17.85
N LEU A 270 -1.15 -5.17 17.45
CA LEU A 270 -2.28 -4.64 18.22
C LEU A 270 -2.41 -5.30 19.60
N ARG A 271 -2.33 -6.65 19.67
CA ARG A 271 -2.36 -7.38 20.95
C ARG A 271 -1.20 -6.98 21.85
N HIS A 272 0.01 -6.85 21.31
CA HIS A 272 1.16 -6.40 22.09
C HIS A 272 0.95 -4.97 22.62
N ALA A 273 0.49 -4.05 21.78
CA ALA A 273 0.21 -2.68 22.20
C ALA A 273 -0.86 -2.62 23.31
N ALA A 274 -1.90 -3.44 23.22
CA ALA A 274 -2.96 -3.54 24.24
C ALA A 274 -2.48 -4.15 25.56
N SER A 275 -1.40 -4.95 25.56
CA SER A 275 -0.81 -5.53 26.77
C SER A 275 0.13 -4.55 27.52
N SER A 276 0.45 -3.40 26.91
CA SER A 276 1.32 -2.37 27.52
C SER A 276 0.57 -1.53 28.53
N THR A 277 1.26 -1.06 29.57
CA THR A 277 0.70 -0.10 30.53
C THR A 277 0.55 1.31 29.95
N ALA A 278 1.34 1.65 28.92
CA ALA A 278 1.23 2.90 28.18
C ALA A 278 0.41 2.69 26.90
N MET A 279 -0.77 3.30 26.83
CA MET A 279 -1.62 3.25 25.64
C MET A 279 -0.95 4.01 24.49
N ARG A 280 -0.80 3.35 23.35
CA ARG A 280 -0.28 3.93 22.12
C ARG A 280 -1.17 3.56 20.93
N PRO A 281 -1.34 4.47 19.95
CA PRO A 281 -2.10 4.16 18.74
C PRO A 281 -1.37 3.12 17.88
N VAL A 282 -2.15 2.22 17.30
CA VAL A 282 -1.73 1.31 16.23
C VAL A 282 -2.63 1.58 15.04
N LEU A 283 -2.07 2.26 14.05
CA LEU A 283 -2.73 2.58 12.79
C LEU A 283 -2.31 1.49 11.80
N ALA A 284 -3.13 0.45 11.68
CA ALA A 284 -2.83 -0.69 10.83
C ALA A 284 -3.82 -0.75 9.67
N GLU A 285 -3.27 -0.80 8.44
CA GLU A 285 -3.96 -1.13 7.22
C GLU A 285 -3.53 -2.54 6.79
N MET A 286 -4.50 -3.41 6.58
CA MET A 286 -4.25 -4.84 6.40
C MET A 286 -4.90 -5.36 5.13
N GLY A 287 -4.77 -6.66 4.88
CA GLY A 287 -5.29 -7.30 3.69
C GLY A 287 -6.80 -7.36 3.59
N GLY A 288 -7.28 -7.97 2.51
CA GLY A 288 -8.69 -8.11 2.20
C GLY A 288 -9.01 -9.39 1.42
N LYS A 289 -10.26 -9.80 1.47
CA LYS A 289 -10.85 -10.80 0.58
C LYS A 289 -11.92 -10.11 -0.27
N ASN A 290 -11.46 -9.29 -1.20
CA ASN A 290 -12.27 -8.29 -1.87
C ASN A 290 -13.20 -8.91 -2.93
N PRO A 291 -14.53 -8.75 -2.80
CA PRO A 291 -15.50 -9.22 -3.77
C PRO A 291 -15.70 -8.23 -4.93
N ALA A 292 -15.96 -8.78 -6.11
CA ALA A 292 -16.56 -8.07 -7.24
C ALA A 292 -17.88 -8.74 -7.59
N PHE A 293 -18.97 -7.98 -7.65
CA PHE A 293 -20.30 -8.48 -8.05
C PHE A 293 -20.56 -8.14 -9.51
N VAL A 294 -21.05 -9.10 -10.26
CA VAL A 294 -21.45 -8.92 -11.67
C VAL A 294 -22.88 -9.39 -11.79
N THR A 295 -23.81 -8.44 -11.88
CA THR A 295 -25.25 -8.74 -11.96
C THR A 295 -25.67 -9.06 -13.38
N ALA A 296 -26.88 -9.58 -13.56
CA ALA A 296 -27.41 -9.91 -14.89
C ALA A 296 -27.57 -8.68 -15.80
N SER A 297 -27.72 -7.48 -15.20
CA SER A 297 -27.83 -6.21 -15.91
C SER A 297 -26.47 -5.60 -16.31
N ALA A 298 -25.35 -6.18 -15.88
CA ALA A 298 -24.02 -5.63 -16.10
C ALA A 298 -23.65 -5.55 -17.59
N ASP A 299 -22.89 -4.50 -17.95
CA ASP A 299 -22.11 -4.53 -19.18
C ASP A 299 -20.98 -5.56 -19.02
N LEU A 300 -21.10 -6.68 -19.76
CA LEU A 300 -20.21 -7.82 -19.60
C LEU A 300 -18.76 -7.47 -19.94
N ALA A 301 -18.52 -6.68 -20.98
CA ALA A 301 -17.17 -6.30 -21.38
C ALA A 301 -16.50 -5.40 -20.34
N VAL A 302 -17.24 -4.47 -19.75
CA VAL A 302 -16.80 -3.61 -18.64
C VAL A 302 -16.48 -4.45 -17.41
N ALA A 303 -17.36 -5.41 -17.06
CA ALA A 303 -17.18 -6.28 -15.90
C ALA A 303 -15.96 -7.20 -16.05
N VAL A 304 -15.80 -7.85 -17.21
CA VAL A 304 -14.65 -8.72 -17.52
C VAL A 304 -13.35 -7.93 -17.43
N SER A 305 -13.27 -6.76 -18.09
CA SER A 305 -12.08 -5.90 -18.03
C SER A 305 -11.76 -5.47 -16.60
N GLY A 306 -12.78 -5.05 -15.84
CA GLY A 306 -12.62 -4.59 -14.46
C GLY A 306 -12.15 -5.70 -13.51
N VAL A 307 -12.77 -6.87 -13.58
CA VAL A 307 -12.37 -8.03 -12.74
C VAL A 307 -10.97 -8.51 -13.10
N MET A 308 -10.65 -8.67 -14.38
CA MET A 308 -9.34 -9.10 -14.87
C MET A 308 -8.22 -8.15 -14.39
N ARG A 309 -8.38 -6.84 -14.61
CA ARG A 309 -7.39 -5.84 -14.18
C ARG A 309 -7.24 -5.79 -12.67
N SER A 310 -8.36 -5.91 -11.96
CA SER A 310 -8.38 -5.91 -10.50
C SER A 310 -7.70 -7.15 -9.91
N ALA A 311 -7.92 -8.33 -10.48
CA ALA A 311 -7.39 -9.58 -9.97
C ALA A 311 -5.89 -9.78 -10.29
N PHE A 312 -5.43 -9.32 -11.46
CA PHE A 312 -4.11 -9.69 -11.97
C PHE A 312 -3.09 -8.54 -12.02
N GLY A 313 -3.51 -7.27 -11.88
CA GLY A 313 -2.57 -6.15 -11.75
C GLY A 313 -1.61 -6.36 -10.57
N LEU A 314 -0.32 -6.05 -10.74
CA LEU A 314 0.78 -6.35 -9.82
C LEU A 314 0.78 -7.83 -9.35
N SER A 315 0.46 -8.76 -10.26
CA SER A 315 0.39 -10.19 -9.95
C SER A 315 -0.55 -10.53 -8.77
N GLY A 316 -1.67 -9.79 -8.64
CA GLY A 316 -2.62 -9.95 -7.54
C GLY A 316 -2.09 -9.57 -6.15
N GLN A 317 -0.90 -9.00 -6.06
CA GLN A 317 -0.23 -8.63 -4.80
C GLN A 317 -0.65 -7.24 -4.32
N LYS A 318 -1.96 -6.98 -4.34
CA LYS A 318 -2.58 -5.75 -3.85
C LYS A 318 -3.59 -6.09 -2.75
N CYS A 319 -3.55 -5.33 -1.67
CA CYS A 319 -4.58 -5.44 -0.62
C CYS A 319 -6.00 -5.23 -1.18
N SER A 320 -6.13 -4.45 -2.26
CA SER A 320 -7.38 -4.13 -2.96
C SER A 320 -7.70 -5.05 -4.14
N ALA A 321 -6.87 -6.05 -4.46
CA ALA A 321 -7.12 -6.94 -5.60
C ALA A 321 -8.45 -7.68 -5.43
N ALA A 322 -9.24 -7.77 -6.51
CA ALA A 322 -10.42 -8.63 -6.53
C ALA A 322 -9.96 -10.09 -6.49
N SER A 323 -10.30 -10.79 -5.44
CA SER A 323 -9.89 -12.18 -5.22
C SER A 323 -11.07 -13.16 -5.25
N LYS A 324 -12.30 -12.62 -5.30
CA LYS A 324 -13.55 -13.36 -5.46
C LYS A 324 -14.52 -12.57 -6.34
N ALA A 325 -15.09 -13.20 -7.35
CA ALA A 325 -16.13 -12.63 -8.18
C ALA A 325 -17.44 -13.39 -7.95
N TYR A 326 -18.49 -12.66 -7.55
CA TYR A 326 -19.86 -13.17 -7.54
C TYR A 326 -20.52 -12.80 -8.86
N VAL A 327 -21.01 -13.77 -9.60
CA VAL A 327 -21.58 -13.58 -10.95
C VAL A 327 -22.99 -14.12 -10.99
N ALA A 328 -23.94 -13.33 -11.47
CA ALA A 328 -25.31 -13.79 -11.65
C ALA A 328 -25.33 -15.07 -12.51
N ARG A 329 -26.11 -16.08 -12.10
CA ARG A 329 -26.10 -17.42 -12.70
C ARG A 329 -26.38 -17.38 -14.20
N ASP A 330 -27.28 -16.52 -14.63
CA ASP A 330 -27.71 -16.42 -16.04
C ASP A 330 -26.59 -15.99 -16.98
N ILE A 331 -25.58 -15.26 -16.48
CA ILE A 331 -24.45 -14.77 -17.27
C ILE A 331 -23.12 -15.45 -16.90
N LEU A 332 -23.12 -16.43 -15.98
CA LEU A 332 -21.91 -17.08 -15.50
C LEU A 332 -21.07 -17.70 -16.62
N GLY A 333 -21.72 -18.44 -17.53
CA GLY A 333 -21.06 -19.10 -18.67
C GLY A 333 -20.34 -18.10 -19.58
N PRO A 334 -21.07 -17.12 -20.14
CA PRO A 334 -20.48 -16.06 -20.96
C PRO A 334 -19.38 -15.25 -20.22
N PHE A 335 -19.59 -14.93 -18.94
CA PHE A 335 -18.59 -14.21 -18.14
C PHE A 335 -17.29 -15.01 -17.99
N LEU A 336 -17.36 -16.30 -17.65
CA LEU A 336 -16.18 -17.15 -17.52
C LEU A 336 -15.43 -17.32 -18.84
N GLU A 337 -16.16 -17.47 -19.96
CA GLU A 337 -15.58 -17.60 -21.30
C GLU A 337 -14.83 -16.30 -21.68
N GLU A 338 -15.48 -15.15 -21.53
CA GLU A 338 -14.87 -13.85 -21.85
C GLU A 338 -13.72 -13.49 -20.89
N LEU A 339 -13.83 -13.80 -19.60
CA LEU A 339 -12.77 -13.58 -18.63
C LEU A 339 -11.54 -14.44 -18.95
N ALA A 340 -11.75 -15.71 -19.33
CA ALA A 340 -10.68 -16.60 -19.76
C ALA A 340 -10.00 -16.06 -21.03
N ALA A 341 -10.79 -15.68 -22.05
CA ALA A 341 -10.27 -15.12 -23.29
C ALA A 341 -9.53 -13.77 -23.10
N ALA A 342 -9.97 -12.94 -22.16
CA ALA A 342 -9.28 -11.71 -21.80
C ALA A 342 -7.97 -12.01 -21.07
N THR A 343 -7.96 -13.01 -20.19
CA THR A 343 -6.78 -13.46 -19.46
C THR A 343 -5.71 -14.05 -20.39
N ASP A 344 -6.11 -14.80 -21.41
CA ASP A 344 -5.20 -15.37 -22.43
C ASP A 344 -4.45 -14.28 -23.24
N LYS A 345 -4.97 -13.05 -23.28
CA LYS A 345 -4.35 -11.91 -23.96
C LYS A 345 -3.39 -11.12 -23.07
N LEU A 346 -3.34 -11.41 -21.78
CA LEU A 346 -2.43 -10.71 -20.87
C LEU A 346 -0.99 -11.11 -21.16
N VAL A 347 -0.13 -10.12 -21.31
CA VAL A 347 1.31 -10.35 -21.42
C VAL A 347 1.88 -10.50 -20.00
N VAL A 348 2.30 -11.72 -19.68
CA VAL A 348 3.10 -12.01 -18.50
C VAL A 348 4.56 -12.02 -18.90
N GLY A 349 5.40 -11.24 -18.21
CA GLY A 349 6.81 -11.15 -18.64
C GLY A 349 7.63 -10.17 -17.83
N ASP A 350 8.75 -9.75 -18.42
CA ASP A 350 9.65 -8.78 -17.85
C ASP A 350 8.95 -7.42 -17.72
N PRO A 351 8.79 -6.87 -16.52
CA PRO A 351 8.13 -5.59 -16.32
C PRO A 351 8.85 -4.40 -16.99
N ARG A 352 10.11 -4.59 -17.39
CA ARG A 352 10.87 -3.60 -18.17
C ARG A 352 10.38 -3.49 -19.62
N ALA A 353 9.66 -4.47 -20.14
CA ALA A 353 9.05 -4.41 -21.47
C ALA A 353 7.78 -3.52 -21.46
N ARG A 354 7.47 -2.92 -22.63
CA ARG A 354 6.36 -1.95 -22.77
C ARG A 354 4.98 -2.59 -22.60
N ASP A 355 4.82 -3.80 -23.07
CA ASP A 355 3.58 -4.54 -23.19
C ASP A 355 3.28 -5.45 -22.01
N THR A 356 4.22 -5.60 -21.07
CA THR A 356 4.02 -6.44 -19.88
C THR A 356 2.95 -5.82 -18.99
N PHE A 357 1.87 -6.58 -18.82
CA PHE A 357 0.80 -6.27 -17.88
C PHE A 357 1.08 -6.86 -16.49
N MET A 358 1.55 -8.09 -16.42
CA MET A 358 1.80 -8.82 -15.18
C MET A 358 3.26 -9.27 -15.10
N GLY A 359 3.97 -8.81 -14.07
CA GLY A 359 5.33 -9.20 -13.74
C GLY A 359 5.40 -10.46 -12.87
N PRO A 360 6.55 -10.69 -12.20
CA PRO A 360 6.73 -11.80 -11.26
C PRO A 360 5.95 -11.57 -9.95
N VAL A 361 5.76 -12.64 -9.17
CA VAL A 361 5.48 -12.52 -7.73
C VAL A 361 6.77 -12.24 -6.98
N ILE A 362 6.66 -11.73 -5.74
CA ILE A 362 7.80 -11.12 -5.03
C ILE A 362 8.96 -12.06 -4.74
N ASP A 363 8.70 -13.34 -4.45
CA ASP A 363 9.72 -14.28 -4.01
C ASP A 363 9.34 -15.75 -4.28
N ALA A 364 10.28 -16.66 -3.99
CA ALA A 364 10.07 -18.10 -4.10
C ALA A 364 8.98 -18.62 -3.13
N ALA A 365 8.84 -18.01 -1.96
CA ALA A 365 7.80 -18.40 -1.00
C ALA A 365 6.41 -18.07 -1.55
N ALA A 366 6.25 -16.96 -2.29
CA ALA A 366 5.02 -16.64 -3.02
C ALA A 366 4.70 -17.68 -4.11
N VAL A 367 5.72 -18.15 -4.84
CA VAL A 367 5.55 -19.23 -5.83
C VAL A 367 5.06 -20.51 -5.16
N GLU A 368 5.64 -20.89 -4.01
CA GLU A 368 5.21 -22.11 -3.29
C GLU A 368 3.77 -21.97 -2.73
N ARG A 369 3.39 -20.78 -2.23
CA ARG A 369 1.99 -20.51 -1.84
C ARG A 369 1.04 -20.61 -3.02
N PHE A 370 1.47 -20.12 -4.20
CA PHE A 370 0.68 -20.23 -5.43
C PHE A 370 0.45 -21.67 -5.83
N LYS A 371 1.51 -22.50 -5.86
CA LYS A 371 1.40 -23.94 -6.17
C LYS A 371 0.45 -24.67 -5.22
N ALA A 372 0.56 -24.36 -3.93
CA ALA A 372 -0.32 -24.95 -2.92
C ALA A 372 -1.79 -24.54 -3.15
N ALA A 373 -2.06 -23.27 -3.48
CA ALA A 373 -3.40 -22.79 -3.79
C ALA A 373 -3.96 -23.41 -5.07
N ALA A 374 -3.15 -23.49 -6.13
CA ALA A 374 -3.55 -24.09 -7.40
C ALA A 374 -3.86 -25.61 -7.25
N LYS A 375 -3.03 -26.33 -6.50
CA LYS A 375 -3.26 -27.74 -6.19
C LYS A 375 -4.58 -27.95 -5.43
N ASP A 376 -4.82 -27.14 -4.41
CA ASP A 376 -6.04 -27.18 -3.61
C ASP A 376 -7.28 -26.85 -4.46
N ALA A 377 -7.19 -25.81 -5.29
CA ALA A 377 -8.25 -25.43 -6.21
C ALA A 377 -8.59 -26.53 -7.22
N GLY A 378 -7.58 -27.20 -7.78
CA GLY A 378 -7.79 -28.31 -8.72
C GLY A 378 -8.38 -29.58 -8.10
N GLN A 379 -8.26 -29.74 -6.78
CA GLN A 379 -8.88 -30.84 -6.03
C GLN A 379 -10.33 -30.54 -5.61
N ALA A 380 -10.65 -29.28 -5.32
CA ALA A 380 -11.92 -28.87 -4.73
C ALA A 380 -12.87 -28.21 -5.75
N GLY A 381 -12.37 -27.80 -6.90
CA GLY A 381 -13.13 -27.09 -7.94
C GLY A 381 -12.55 -27.32 -9.31
N SER A 382 -12.65 -26.33 -10.17
CA SER A 382 -12.16 -26.37 -11.55
C SER A 382 -11.26 -25.17 -11.83
N ILE A 383 -10.03 -25.40 -12.28
CA ILE A 383 -9.15 -24.35 -12.80
C ILE A 383 -9.58 -24.08 -14.25
N VAL A 384 -10.13 -22.88 -14.49
CA VAL A 384 -10.59 -22.43 -15.80
C VAL A 384 -9.42 -21.97 -16.66
N ARG A 385 -8.44 -21.28 -16.04
CA ARG A 385 -7.18 -20.84 -16.65
C ARG A 385 -6.07 -20.82 -15.63
N GLY A 386 -4.81 -20.99 -16.07
CA GLY A 386 -3.62 -20.92 -15.24
C GLY A 386 -3.45 -22.11 -14.32
N GLY A 387 -2.93 -21.85 -13.11
CA GLY A 387 -2.67 -22.89 -12.10
C GLY A 387 -1.24 -23.41 -12.10
N GLU A 388 -0.38 -22.94 -13.03
CA GLU A 388 1.00 -23.38 -13.14
C GLU A 388 2.01 -22.26 -12.82
N GLN A 389 3.18 -22.65 -12.34
CA GLN A 389 4.38 -21.82 -12.42
C GLN A 389 4.83 -21.79 -13.87
N LEU A 390 5.16 -20.60 -14.39
CA LEU A 390 5.68 -20.47 -15.74
C LEU A 390 7.14 -20.93 -15.81
N GLY A 391 7.53 -21.51 -16.93
CA GLY A 391 8.87 -22.02 -17.20
C GLY A 391 9.41 -21.61 -18.56
N GLY A 392 10.73 -21.75 -18.77
CA GLY A 392 11.47 -21.39 -19.97
C GLY A 392 12.18 -20.05 -19.88
N GLU A 393 13.37 -19.95 -20.42
CA GLU A 393 14.24 -18.75 -20.50
C GLU A 393 14.11 -17.76 -19.33
N LEU A 394 13.36 -16.64 -19.52
CA LEU A 394 13.16 -15.62 -18.52
C LEU A 394 12.48 -16.15 -17.25
N PHE A 395 11.47 -17.01 -17.42
CA PHE A 395 10.65 -17.47 -16.30
C PHE A 395 11.42 -18.38 -15.35
N ASP A 396 12.39 -19.13 -15.85
CA ASP A 396 13.25 -19.99 -15.01
C ASP A 396 14.22 -19.19 -14.13
N ARG A 397 14.50 -17.94 -14.48
CA ARG A 397 15.39 -17.05 -13.71
C ARG A 397 14.64 -16.20 -12.69
N GLY A 398 13.34 -15.99 -12.88
CA GLY A 398 12.48 -15.20 -12.00
C GLY A 398 11.46 -16.02 -11.21
N THR A 399 10.43 -15.34 -10.73
CA THR A 399 9.37 -15.91 -9.88
C THR A 399 8.00 -15.71 -10.55
N TYR A 400 7.81 -16.29 -11.73
CA TYR A 400 6.62 -16.08 -12.55
C TYR A 400 5.60 -17.20 -12.39
N VAL A 401 4.32 -16.81 -12.27
CA VAL A 401 3.17 -17.72 -12.20
C VAL A 401 2.08 -17.25 -13.14
N ALA A 402 1.24 -18.18 -13.60
CA ALA A 402 0.13 -17.86 -14.50
C ALA A 402 -1.01 -17.14 -13.75
N PRO A 403 -1.67 -16.14 -14.37
CA PRO A 403 -2.93 -15.61 -13.85
C PRO A 403 -3.98 -16.72 -13.80
N THR A 404 -4.62 -16.91 -12.64
CA THR A 404 -5.42 -18.11 -12.36
C THR A 404 -6.88 -17.79 -12.07
N ILE A 405 -7.78 -18.41 -12.82
CA ILE A 405 -9.22 -18.34 -12.65
C ILE A 405 -9.73 -19.70 -12.18
N VAL A 406 -10.49 -19.70 -11.09
CA VAL A 406 -11.07 -20.93 -10.51
C VAL A 406 -12.57 -20.78 -10.35
N SER A 407 -13.31 -21.85 -10.61
CA SER A 407 -14.76 -21.93 -10.39
C SER A 407 -15.14 -23.22 -9.67
N GLY A 408 -16.39 -23.31 -9.19
CA GLY A 408 -16.94 -24.53 -8.59
C GLY A 408 -16.41 -24.87 -7.19
N LEU A 409 -15.69 -23.95 -6.52
CA LEU A 409 -15.33 -24.13 -5.11
C LEU A 409 -16.58 -24.04 -4.22
N ALA A 410 -16.63 -24.83 -3.16
CA ALA A 410 -17.65 -24.68 -2.12
C ALA A 410 -17.59 -23.27 -1.49
N ALA A 411 -18.72 -22.72 -1.08
CA ALA A 411 -18.80 -21.34 -0.55
C ALA A 411 -17.90 -21.13 0.67
N ASP A 412 -17.76 -22.14 1.52
CA ASP A 412 -16.93 -22.14 2.74
C ASP A 412 -15.46 -22.54 2.49
N HIS A 413 -15.11 -22.90 1.26
CA HIS A 413 -13.74 -23.29 0.95
C HIS A 413 -12.75 -22.17 1.29
N ARG A 414 -11.58 -22.53 1.85
CA ARG A 414 -10.59 -21.54 2.32
C ARG A 414 -10.17 -20.53 1.25
N LEU A 415 -10.05 -20.95 -0.02
CA LEU A 415 -9.71 -20.06 -1.13
C LEU A 415 -10.80 -19.01 -1.42
N ASN A 416 -12.01 -19.18 -0.90
CA ASN A 416 -13.09 -18.20 -0.92
C ASN A 416 -13.13 -17.29 0.34
N ARG A 417 -12.32 -17.60 1.36
CA ARG A 417 -12.35 -16.92 2.68
C ARG A 417 -11.03 -16.26 3.05
N GLU A 418 -9.88 -16.86 2.64
CA GLU A 418 -8.54 -16.39 2.98
C GLU A 418 -7.98 -15.47 1.90
N GLU A 419 -7.18 -14.49 2.30
CA GLU A 419 -6.36 -13.70 1.41
C GLU A 419 -5.14 -14.52 0.96
N ILE A 420 -4.98 -14.71 -0.34
CA ILE A 420 -3.84 -15.47 -0.91
C ILE A 420 -2.70 -14.52 -1.33
N PHE A 421 -3.03 -13.29 -1.72
CA PHE A 421 -2.12 -12.24 -2.17
C PHE A 421 -1.29 -12.64 -3.41
N LEU A 422 -1.97 -13.25 -4.40
CA LEU A 422 -1.40 -13.81 -5.62
C LEU A 422 -2.37 -13.59 -6.80
N PRO A 423 -1.95 -13.79 -8.06
CA PRO A 423 -2.81 -13.60 -9.23
C PRO A 423 -3.84 -14.75 -9.36
N PHE A 424 -4.82 -14.72 -8.48
CA PHE A 424 -5.79 -15.81 -8.29
C PHE A 424 -7.17 -15.24 -7.97
N VAL A 425 -8.16 -15.56 -8.80
CA VAL A 425 -9.55 -15.17 -8.58
C VAL A 425 -10.47 -16.39 -8.60
N SER A 426 -11.34 -16.50 -7.59
CA SER A 426 -12.42 -17.47 -7.55
C SER A 426 -13.71 -16.85 -8.06
N VAL A 427 -14.46 -17.59 -8.91
CA VAL A 427 -15.74 -17.15 -9.46
C VAL A 427 -16.84 -18.00 -8.86
N GLN A 428 -17.83 -17.36 -8.25
CA GLN A 428 -18.97 -17.97 -7.58
C GLN A 428 -20.28 -17.53 -8.22
N PRO A 429 -21.21 -18.45 -8.56
CA PRO A 429 -22.52 -18.05 -9.03
C PRO A 429 -23.40 -17.54 -7.88
N PHE A 430 -24.32 -16.62 -8.19
CA PHE A 430 -25.41 -16.26 -7.29
C PHE A 430 -26.74 -16.16 -8.05
N ASP A 431 -27.83 -16.38 -7.33
CA ASP A 431 -29.21 -16.24 -7.83
C ASP A 431 -29.92 -15.03 -7.21
N ASP A 432 -29.45 -14.61 -6.03
CA ASP A 432 -29.99 -13.48 -5.28
C ASP A 432 -28.85 -12.59 -4.80
N LEU A 433 -28.92 -11.28 -5.14
CA LEU A 433 -27.87 -10.32 -4.82
C LEU A 433 -27.74 -10.09 -3.32
N ASP A 434 -28.85 -10.06 -2.57
CA ASP A 434 -28.83 -9.84 -1.12
C ASP A 434 -28.14 -11.02 -0.41
N ALA A 435 -28.41 -12.25 -0.85
CA ALA A 435 -27.73 -13.43 -0.32
C ALA A 435 -26.24 -13.43 -0.65
N ALA A 436 -25.86 -12.98 -1.85
CA ALA A 436 -24.44 -12.85 -2.25
C ALA A 436 -23.70 -11.77 -1.44
N ILE A 437 -24.35 -10.63 -1.20
CA ILE A 437 -23.80 -9.56 -0.34
C ILE A 437 -23.67 -10.06 1.10
N ALA A 438 -24.67 -10.77 1.62
CA ALA A 438 -24.63 -11.36 2.97
C ALA A 438 -23.48 -12.36 3.11
N ASP A 439 -23.24 -13.24 2.11
CA ASP A 439 -22.07 -14.14 2.12
C ASP A 439 -20.74 -13.37 2.09
N ALA A 440 -20.64 -12.32 1.29
CA ALA A 440 -19.45 -11.47 1.28
C ALA A 440 -19.23 -10.77 2.63
N ASN A 441 -20.30 -10.31 3.26
CA ASN A 441 -20.25 -9.68 4.58
C ASN A 441 -19.90 -10.65 5.72
N CYS A 442 -20.02 -11.96 5.54
CA CYS A 442 -19.50 -12.97 6.49
C CYS A 442 -17.96 -13.03 6.52
N SER A 443 -17.26 -12.36 5.57
CA SER A 443 -15.80 -12.26 5.58
C SER A 443 -15.32 -11.52 6.84
N PRO A 444 -14.20 -11.95 7.48
CA PRO A 444 -13.55 -11.17 8.53
C PRO A 444 -12.89 -9.90 8.00
N PHE A 445 -12.80 -9.73 6.68
CA PHE A 445 -12.22 -8.58 6.00
C PHE A 445 -13.30 -7.66 5.44
N GLY A 446 -12.94 -6.38 5.25
CA GLY A 446 -13.81 -5.38 4.65
C GLY A 446 -12.99 -4.20 4.08
N LEU A 447 -12.04 -4.50 3.16
CA LEU A 447 -11.22 -3.44 2.57
C LEU A 447 -11.91 -2.82 1.37
N THR A 448 -12.04 -3.57 0.26
CA THR A 448 -12.68 -3.05 -0.96
C THR A 448 -13.78 -3.98 -1.44
N ALA A 449 -14.78 -3.41 -2.13
CA ALA A 449 -15.80 -4.17 -2.84
C ALA A 449 -16.24 -3.43 -4.11
N GLY A 450 -16.54 -4.16 -5.17
CA GLY A 450 -17.00 -3.59 -6.43
C GLY A 450 -18.29 -4.23 -6.94
N ILE A 451 -19.05 -3.47 -7.71
CA ILE A 451 -20.22 -3.97 -8.44
C ILE A 451 -20.18 -3.53 -9.91
N PHE A 452 -20.65 -4.40 -10.77
CA PHE A 452 -20.96 -4.13 -12.17
C PHE A 452 -22.44 -4.38 -12.39
N THR A 453 -23.18 -3.32 -12.66
CA THR A 453 -24.65 -3.32 -12.84
C THR A 453 -25.09 -2.11 -13.65
N GLN A 454 -26.16 -2.23 -14.40
CA GLN A 454 -26.88 -1.12 -15.04
C GLN A 454 -28.18 -0.78 -14.29
N ASP A 455 -28.51 -1.53 -13.22
CA ASP A 455 -29.69 -1.32 -12.42
C ASP A 455 -29.36 -0.42 -11.20
N SER A 456 -30.07 0.68 -11.09
CA SER A 456 -29.87 1.64 -9.98
C SER A 456 -30.32 1.11 -8.63
N GLU A 457 -31.31 0.21 -8.57
CA GLU A 457 -31.78 -0.38 -7.31
C GLU A 457 -30.75 -1.40 -6.78
N GLU A 458 -30.13 -2.19 -7.67
CA GLU A 458 -29.00 -3.06 -7.32
C GLU A 458 -27.80 -2.25 -6.81
N LEU A 459 -27.49 -1.12 -7.47
CA LEU A 459 -26.41 -0.24 -7.06
C LEU A 459 -26.67 0.37 -5.68
N ASP A 460 -27.86 0.94 -5.46
CA ASP A 460 -28.23 1.54 -4.18
C ASP A 460 -28.21 0.49 -3.05
N ARG A 461 -28.73 -0.71 -3.32
CA ARG A 461 -28.70 -1.83 -2.40
C ARG A 461 -27.27 -2.21 -2.01
N PHE A 462 -26.39 -2.39 -3.00
CA PHE A 462 -24.98 -2.69 -2.77
C PHE A 462 -24.30 -1.61 -1.93
N LEU A 463 -24.41 -0.32 -2.30
CA LEU A 463 -23.77 0.78 -1.60
C LEU A 463 -24.20 0.90 -0.13
N ASN A 464 -25.44 0.52 0.19
CA ASN A 464 -25.99 0.64 1.54
C ASN A 464 -25.81 -0.61 2.42
N THR A 465 -25.45 -1.76 1.83
CA THR A 465 -25.45 -3.03 2.58
C THR A 465 -24.11 -3.74 2.63
N ILE A 466 -23.20 -3.49 1.68
CA ILE A 466 -21.86 -4.11 1.70
C ILE A 466 -20.98 -3.54 2.81
N GLU A 467 -20.29 -4.41 3.54
CA GLU A 467 -19.43 -4.03 4.67
C GLU A 467 -17.95 -3.95 4.24
N ALA A 468 -17.61 -2.92 3.46
CA ALA A 468 -16.25 -2.60 3.05
C ALA A 468 -16.02 -1.10 3.08
N GLY A 469 -14.77 -0.69 3.34
CA GLY A 469 -14.42 0.71 3.52
C GLY A 469 -14.26 1.48 2.20
N VAL A 470 -13.99 0.79 1.08
CA VAL A 470 -13.78 1.40 -0.24
C VAL A 470 -14.64 0.70 -1.28
N LEU A 471 -15.55 1.44 -1.90
CA LEU A 471 -16.51 0.91 -2.85
C LEU A 471 -16.28 1.49 -4.25
N TYR A 472 -16.54 0.70 -5.28
CA TYR A 472 -16.54 1.15 -6.67
C TYR A 472 -17.65 0.49 -7.48
N ALA A 473 -18.11 1.16 -8.54
CA ALA A 473 -19.08 0.63 -9.47
C ALA A 473 -18.62 0.82 -10.92
N ASN A 474 -18.87 -0.17 -11.79
CA ASN A 474 -18.68 -0.14 -13.25
C ASN A 474 -17.29 0.36 -13.70
N ARG A 475 -16.22 -0.02 -12.99
CA ARG A 475 -14.87 0.46 -13.24
C ARG A 475 -14.08 -0.52 -14.11
N ALA A 476 -14.01 -0.25 -15.41
CA ALA A 476 -13.31 -1.09 -16.40
C ALA A 476 -11.82 -0.80 -16.53
N ALA A 477 -11.38 0.44 -16.25
CA ALA A 477 -10.01 0.90 -16.46
C ALA A 477 -9.35 1.37 -15.16
N GLY A 478 -8.04 1.32 -15.11
CA GLY A 478 -7.27 1.75 -13.95
C GLY A 478 -7.26 0.74 -12.79
N ALA A 479 -6.85 1.23 -11.59
CA ALA A 479 -6.79 0.41 -10.39
C ALA A 479 -8.19 0.01 -9.90
N THR A 480 -8.26 -1.04 -9.08
CA THR A 480 -9.49 -1.61 -8.54
C THR A 480 -10.43 -0.58 -7.93
N THR A 481 -9.91 0.30 -7.10
CA THR A 481 -10.72 1.25 -6.31
C THR A 481 -10.75 2.65 -6.90
N GLY A 482 -9.72 3.03 -7.67
CA GLY A 482 -9.53 4.41 -8.12
C GLY A 482 -9.20 5.40 -7.01
N ALA A 483 -8.85 4.91 -5.84
CA ALA A 483 -8.44 5.77 -4.74
C ALA A 483 -7.20 6.57 -5.11
N TRP A 484 -7.21 7.87 -4.77
CA TRP A 484 -6.10 8.80 -4.99
C TRP A 484 -6.15 9.89 -3.92
N PRO A 485 -4.99 10.44 -3.50
CA PRO A 485 -4.95 11.49 -2.48
C PRO A 485 -5.88 12.66 -2.78
N GLY A 486 -6.74 13.00 -1.83
CA GLY A 486 -7.71 14.08 -1.95
C GLY A 486 -8.99 13.78 -2.74
N PHE A 487 -9.06 12.65 -3.48
CA PHE A 487 -10.27 12.26 -4.21
C PHE A 487 -11.10 11.24 -3.46
N GLN A 488 -10.45 10.20 -2.94
CA GLN A 488 -11.13 9.13 -2.23
C GLN A 488 -10.23 8.61 -1.12
N SER A 489 -10.75 8.50 0.10
CA SER A 489 -10.04 7.85 1.20
C SER A 489 -9.91 6.35 0.95
N PHE A 490 -8.87 5.76 1.51
CA PHE A 490 -8.64 4.32 1.46
C PHE A 490 -8.58 3.80 2.88
N CYS A 491 -9.62 3.07 3.31
CA CYS A 491 -9.73 2.60 4.69
C CYS A 491 -10.26 1.17 4.77
N GLY A 492 -9.71 0.38 5.67
CA GLY A 492 -10.17 -0.97 5.97
C GLY A 492 -11.21 -0.99 7.10
N TRP A 493 -12.29 -1.76 6.90
CA TRP A 493 -13.23 -2.14 7.94
C TRP A 493 -12.90 -3.54 8.47
N LYS A 494 -13.52 -3.95 9.56
CA LYS A 494 -13.33 -5.27 10.19
C LYS A 494 -11.82 -5.57 10.40
N GLY A 495 -11.36 -6.74 9.97
CA GLY A 495 -9.96 -7.14 10.05
C GLY A 495 -9.02 -6.51 9.00
N SER A 496 -9.51 -5.59 8.18
CA SER A 496 -8.70 -4.88 7.18
C SER A 496 -8.12 -3.57 7.68
N GLY A 497 -8.57 -3.04 8.82
CA GLY A 497 -8.04 -1.80 9.39
C GLY A 497 -8.43 -1.62 10.87
N THR A 498 -7.64 -0.86 11.62
CA THR A 498 -7.84 -0.70 13.07
C THR A 498 -8.75 0.45 13.46
N THR A 499 -8.94 1.46 12.61
CA THR A 499 -9.63 2.70 12.99
C THR A 499 -10.85 3.02 12.12
N GLY A 500 -11.03 2.35 10.98
CA GLY A 500 -12.04 2.72 9.97
C GLY A 500 -11.80 4.09 9.31
N LYS A 501 -10.60 4.65 9.47
CA LYS A 501 -10.16 5.90 8.87
C LYS A 501 -8.78 5.66 8.28
N GLY A 502 -8.68 5.66 6.98
CA GLY A 502 -7.47 5.28 6.27
C GLY A 502 -6.73 6.44 5.62
N GLY A 503 -5.67 6.10 4.93
CA GLY A 503 -4.88 7.02 4.12
C GLY A 503 -5.69 7.71 3.03
N LEU A 504 -5.09 8.65 2.31
CA LEU A 504 -5.66 9.44 1.21
C LEU A 504 -6.75 10.43 1.62
N GLY A 505 -7.32 10.31 2.82
CA GLY A 505 -8.44 11.11 3.30
C GLY A 505 -8.09 12.08 4.42
N SER A 506 -9.02 13.01 4.70
CA SER A 506 -8.85 14.10 5.66
C SER A 506 -8.69 13.65 7.13
N TRP A 507 -9.11 12.43 7.44
CA TRP A 507 -9.04 11.91 8.81
C TRP A 507 -7.74 11.15 9.11
N TYR A 508 -6.80 11.09 8.18
CA TYR A 508 -5.59 10.30 8.40
C TYR A 508 -4.58 11.02 9.29
N VAL A 509 -4.22 12.27 8.98
CA VAL A 509 -3.25 13.06 9.75
C VAL A 509 -3.64 13.22 11.23
N PRO A 510 -4.91 13.50 11.60
CA PRO A 510 -5.30 13.60 13.00
C PRO A 510 -5.02 12.35 13.84
N GLN A 511 -4.98 11.17 13.25
CA GLN A 511 -4.71 9.92 13.99
C GLN A 511 -3.29 9.82 14.53
N PHE A 512 -2.35 10.60 13.99
CA PHE A 512 -0.97 10.72 14.47
C PHE A 512 -0.82 11.75 15.60
N MET A 513 -1.94 12.27 16.11
CA MET A 513 -1.99 13.29 17.15
C MET A 513 -3.01 12.91 18.24
N ARG A 514 -2.88 13.53 19.40
CA ARG A 514 -3.80 13.38 20.52
C ARG A 514 -4.33 14.74 20.96
N GLU A 515 -5.59 14.77 21.39
CA GLU A 515 -6.28 15.97 21.82
C GLU A 515 -5.77 16.47 23.17
N GLN A 516 -5.64 17.79 23.29
CA GLN A 516 -5.37 18.49 24.54
C GLN A 516 -6.34 19.67 24.67
N SER A 517 -7.21 19.63 25.68
CA SER A 517 -8.07 20.76 26.04
C SER A 517 -7.31 21.75 26.94
N ARG A 518 -7.51 23.04 26.70
CA ARG A 518 -6.89 24.14 27.44
C ARG A 518 -7.96 25.14 27.84
N THR A 519 -7.90 25.59 29.10
CA THR A 519 -8.70 26.71 29.62
C THR A 519 -7.76 27.72 30.22
N LEU A 520 -7.87 28.98 29.80
CA LEU A 520 -7.11 30.12 30.30
C LEU A 520 -8.09 31.12 30.95
N ILE A 521 -7.80 31.56 32.16
CA ILE A 521 -8.59 32.56 32.89
C ILE A 521 -7.76 33.82 33.01
N GLY A 522 -8.35 34.96 32.63
CA GLY A 522 -7.65 36.25 32.62
C GLY A 522 -6.87 36.45 31.31
N GLY A 523 -6.67 37.71 30.93
CA GLY A 523 -5.93 38.05 29.70
C GLY A 523 -4.43 37.82 29.88
N ALA A 524 -3.92 36.77 29.28
CA ALA A 524 -2.50 36.63 28.97
C ALA A 524 -2.29 36.91 27.49
#